data_761c90584fd1e2d0e54c61042e0fbbbc
#
_entry.id   761c90584fd1e2d0e54c61042e0fbbbc
#
_cell.length_a   1.000
_cell.length_b   1.000
_cell.length_c   1.000
_cell.angle_alpha   90.00
_cell.angle_beta   90.00
_cell.angle_gamma   90.00
#
_symmetry.space_group_name_H-M   'P 1'
#
loop_
_entity.id
_entity.type
_entity.pdbx_description
1 polymer ?
#
loop_
_entity_poly.entity_id
_entity_poly.type
_entity_poly.pdbx_seq_one_letter_code
_entity_poly.pdbx_strand_id
1 'polypeptide(L)'
;MNSNPDHVLGLSSSGGASDDTPPQLLLRRSTSAIRRRAFDRLAKIVVTLGGAAVILSIIGMFVFLVKEVVPLFLAPHGTQSGRFAGNPPHESLPQSSLVGQDEYQEIIYQLSGGAERQVRFFSARSGAPIDLELPSGLAGMSVTSIARAAGTGNRFAFGTNDGRIIPVTIEFTAGFDEGERRITPTISLGSPVQVPPANEHILRLAYQPTDQGQLVAALTDQGRLWYVAAPSATPAVALTDHGDEPVTSFIFDSRGETLSVGTAGGKLYRYDLREGVRPSLSETVSVAPAGIAVTALSYLIGDRSLVIGSGAGEVSVWMPVREAQESQVTRFRLIHRLDAHPAPVTGISPSLRNKGFITGDEQGNLFVHHSTSSQTLLKLPGNGQAIRALAFSPKADGAVAFSDRGELRTYAIHNPHPETTVATLLAPVWYEGYDRPEHVWQSSSGADDFEAKFGLMPLIFGTLKGTFYAMLVAVPLALLGAIYTAMFMAPHLRAKIKPTIEIMAALPTVILGFLAGLWIAPMLERIFPAMV
;
A
#
# COMPACT_ATOMS: atom_id res chain seq x y z
N MET A 1 -17.51 14.32 79.87
CA MET A 1 -18.18 13.88 81.09
C MET A 1 -17.40 12.65 81.51
N ASN A 2 -16.42 12.86 82.40
CA ASN A 2 -16.45 12.53 83.83
C ASN A 2 -16.72 11.06 84.06
N SER A 3 -16.00 10.29 84.75
CA SER A 3 -15.08 10.51 85.90
C SER A 3 -14.41 9.19 86.30
N ASN A 4 -13.17 9.31 86.71
CA ASN A 4 -12.53 8.43 87.72
C ASN A 4 -13.30 8.54 89.04
N PRO A 5 -13.15 7.72 90.11
CA PRO A 5 -11.88 7.52 90.79
C PRO A 5 -11.69 6.19 91.60
N ASP A 6 -10.44 5.95 91.94
CA ASP A 6 -9.82 5.61 93.26
C ASP A 6 -10.45 4.64 94.27
N HIS A 7 -9.61 3.76 94.86
CA HIS A 7 -9.19 3.63 96.25
C HIS A 7 -8.46 2.29 96.47
N VAL A 8 -7.19 2.25 96.83
CA VAL A 8 -6.43 2.59 98.06
C VAL A 8 -6.46 1.48 99.12
N LEU A 9 -5.25 1.16 99.62
CA LEU A 9 -4.82 0.58 100.90
C LEU A 9 -4.72 -0.97 100.99
N GLY A 10 -3.70 -1.52 101.57
CA GLY A 10 -2.53 -1.08 102.31
C GLY A 10 -1.75 -2.24 102.97
N LEU A 11 -0.53 -2.01 103.19
CA LEU A 11 0.38 -2.45 104.33
C LEU A 11 0.37 -3.90 104.81
N SER A 12 1.52 -4.57 104.89
CA SER A 12 2.64 -4.33 105.79
C SER A 12 3.77 -5.40 105.62
N SER A 13 4.94 -4.99 105.53
CA SER A 13 6.19 -5.22 106.26
C SER A 13 6.59 -6.67 106.68
N SER A 14 7.81 -7.05 106.31
CA SER A 14 9.02 -7.28 107.10
C SER A 14 10.02 -8.09 106.29
N GLY A 15 11.14 -7.57 106.02
CA GLY A 15 12.42 -7.81 106.71
C GLY A 15 13.17 -9.03 106.13
N GLY A 16 14.32 -8.77 105.51
CA GLY A 16 15.33 -9.75 105.23
C GLY A 16 16.33 -9.27 104.18
N ALA A 17 17.41 -8.73 104.64
CA ALA A 17 18.60 -8.41 103.82
C ALA A 17 19.21 -9.68 103.27
N SER A 18 19.44 -9.77 101.99
CA SER A 18 20.43 -10.59 101.39
C SER A 18 20.98 -9.94 100.15
N ASP A 19 22.24 -9.76 100.15
CA ASP A 19 23.14 -9.32 99.11
C ASP A 19 22.94 -10.12 97.82
N ASP A 20 22.51 -9.44 96.72
CA ASP A 20 22.57 -10.03 95.42
C ASP A 20 22.85 -8.95 94.36
N THR A 21 24.09 -9.03 93.89
CA THR A 21 24.55 -8.34 92.66
C THR A 21 23.66 -8.62 91.49
N PRO A 22 23.24 -7.62 90.72
CA PRO A 22 22.39 -7.85 89.53
C PRO A 22 23.17 -8.56 88.44
N PRO A 23 22.64 -9.64 87.80
CA PRO A 23 23.30 -10.28 86.68
C PRO A 23 23.32 -9.28 85.50
N GLN A 24 24.55 -9.02 85.08
CA GLN A 24 24.79 -8.33 83.81
C GLN A 24 24.11 -9.13 82.68
N LEU A 25 22.97 -8.70 82.19
CA LEU A 25 22.36 -9.13 80.93
C LEU A 25 23.32 -8.75 79.80
N LEU A 26 24.23 -9.64 79.47
CA LEU A 26 24.97 -9.63 78.22
C LEU A 26 23.94 -9.70 77.11
N LEU A 27 23.55 -8.51 76.56
CA LEU A 27 22.83 -8.36 75.30
C LEU A 27 23.67 -8.98 74.17
N ARG A 28 23.54 -10.31 74.04
CA ARG A 28 24.05 -11.05 72.87
C ARG A 28 23.26 -10.44 71.66
N ARG A 29 23.81 -9.39 71.08
CA ARG A 29 23.32 -8.87 69.78
C ARG A 29 23.30 -10.05 68.81
N SER A 30 22.10 -10.64 68.61
CA SER A 30 21.97 -11.78 67.75
C SER A 30 22.26 -11.30 66.32
N THR A 31 23.31 -11.82 65.74
CA THR A 31 23.68 -11.60 64.33
C THR A 31 22.55 -11.94 63.36
N SER A 32 21.55 -12.71 63.83
CA SER A 32 20.33 -13.04 63.13
C SER A 32 19.40 -11.85 62.92
N ALA A 33 19.35 -10.89 63.87
CA ALA A 33 18.49 -9.69 63.73
C ALA A 33 19.03 -8.69 62.69
N ILE A 34 20.37 -8.58 62.57
CA ILE A 34 21.02 -7.74 61.55
C ILE A 34 20.83 -8.36 60.17
N ARG A 35 21.00 -9.66 60.07
CA ARG A 35 20.77 -10.42 58.83
C ARG A 35 19.31 -10.32 58.37
N ARG A 36 18.33 -10.44 59.26
CA ARG A 36 16.90 -10.25 58.91
C ARG A 36 16.60 -8.84 58.40
N ARG A 37 17.11 -7.80 59.09
CA ARG A 37 16.90 -6.41 58.64
C ARG A 37 17.58 -6.11 57.29
N ALA A 38 18.74 -6.72 57.04
CA ALA A 38 19.40 -6.58 55.74
C ALA A 38 18.59 -7.30 54.64
N PHE A 39 18.08 -8.50 54.93
CA PHE A 39 17.22 -9.25 54.02
C PHE A 39 15.90 -8.53 53.72
N ASP A 40 15.25 -7.94 54.76
CA ASP A 40 14.02 -7.18 54.61
C ASP A 40 14.23 -5.89 53.77
N ARG A 41 15.39 -5.23 53.95
CA ARG A 41 15.74 -4.07 53.09
C ARG A 41 16.00 -4.48 51.65
N LEU A 42 16.75 -5.58 51.46
CA LEU A 42 17.00 -6.09 50.12
C LEU A 42 15.70 -6.52 49.45
N ALA A 43 14.84 -7.25 50.14
CA ALA A 43 13.53 -7.66 49.65
C ALA A 43 12.67 -6.43 49.27
N LYS A 44 12.65 -5.39 50.13
CA LYS A 44 11.94 -4.14 49.84
C LYS A 44 12.47 -3.43 48.57
N ILE A 45 13.79 -3.37 48.43
CA ILE A 45 14.44 -2.77 47.24
C ILE A 45 14.08 -3.58 45.99
N VAL A 46 14.23 -4.91 46.05
CA VAL A 46 13.91 -5.79 44.91
C VAL A 46 12.43 -5.66 44.49
N VAL A 47 11.52 -5.72 45.46
CA VAL A 47 10.08 -5.56 45.16
C VAL A 47 9.78 -4.17 44.60
N THR A 48 10.36 -3.11 45.16
CA THR A 48 10.16 -1.73 44.70
C THR A 48 10.73 -1.54 43.29
N LEU A 49 11.93 -2.02 43.03
CA LEU A 49 12.55 -1.98 41.70
C LEU A 49 11.79 -2.82 40.70
N GLY A 50 11.34 -4.03 41.10
CA GLY A 50 10.51 -4.89 40.26
C GLY A 50 9.18 -4.23 39.89
N GLY A 51 8.49 -3.66 40.88
CA GLY A 51 7.25 -2.92 40.64
C GLY A 51 7.46 -1.69 39.73
N ALA A 52 8.51 -0.92 39.97
CA ALA A 52 8.86 0.21 39.10
C ALA A 52 9.21 -0.26 37.67
N ALA A 53 9.95 -1.34 37.52
CA ALA A 53 10.32 -1.91 36.23
C ALA A 53 9.08 -2.37 35.43
N VAL A 54 8.09 -2.98 36.07
CA VAL A 54 6.83 -3.35 35.42
C VAL A 54 6.06 -2.13 34.93
N ILE A 55 5.93 -1.08 35.75
CA ILE A 55 5.28 0.17 35.36
C ILE A 55 6.00 0.83 34.18
N LEU A 56 7.34 0.93 34.25
CA LEU A 56 8.15 1.49 33.17
C LEU A 56 8.03 0.67 31.88
N SER A 57 7.97 -0.66 31.99
CA SER A 57 7.78 -1.55 30.83
C SER A 57 6.41 -1.33 30.17
N ILE A 58 5.34 -1.17 30.95
CA ILE A 58 3.99 -0.89 30.41
C ILE A 58 3.97 0.47 29.73
N ILE A 59 4.55 1.51 30.36
CA ILE A 59 4.65 2.83 29.76
C ILE A 59 5.51 2.78 28.48
N GLY A 60 6.64 2.06 28.53
CA GLY A 60 7.52 1.87 27.37
C GLY A 60 6.79 1.20 26.20
N MET A 61 6.01 0.15 26.48
CA MET A 61 5.18 -0.52 25.46
C MET A 61 4.13 0.44 24.89
N PHE A 62 3.47 1.22 25.74
CA PHE A 62 2.49 2.21 25.27
C PHE A 62 3.14 3.29 24.37
N VAL A 63 4.29 3.83 24.79
CA VAL A 63 5.05 4.81 24.01
C VAL A 63 5.50 4.21 22.67
N PHE A 64 5.96 2.95 22.69
CA PHE A 64 6.31 2.22 21.46
C PHE A 64 5.10 2.10 20.51
N LEU A 65 3.95 1.64 21.02
CA LEU A 65 2.73 1.52 20.22
C LEU A 65 2.29 2.87 19.63
N VAL A 66 2.33 3.94 20.42
CA VAL A 66 1.99 5.29 19.93
C VAL A 66 2.98 5.71 18.83
N LYS A 67 4.28 5.46 19.00
CA LYS A 67 5.31 5.78 18.00
C LYS A 67 5.05 5.05 16.67
N GLU A 68 4.62 3.81 16.69
CA GLU A 68 4.32 3.02 15.49
C GLU A 68 2.97 3.40 14.84
N VAL A 69 1.98 3.81 15.66
CA VAL A 69 0.64 4.14 15.17
C VAL A 69 0.53 5.55 14.61
N VAL A 70 1.22 6.53 15.21
CA VAL A 70 1.14 7.94 14.77
C VAL A 70 1.53 8.13 13.30
N PRO A 71 2.60 7.50 12.77
CA PRO A 71 2.96 7.62 11.35
C PRO A 71 1.88 7.17 10.36
N LEU A 72 0.99 6.26 10.75
CA LEU A 72 -0.12 5.79 9.90
C LEU A 72 -1.11 6.91 9.55
N PHE A 73 -1.17 7.96 10.34
CA PHE A 73 -2.11 9.09 10.20
C PHE A 73 -1.42 10.41 9.82
N LEU A 74 -0.11 10.38 9.55
CA LEU A 74 0.58 11.57 9.08
C LEU A 74 0.13 11.92 7.66
N ALA A 75 -0.13 13.20 7.45
CA ALA A 75 -0.51 13.69 6.14
C ALA A 75 0.62 13.47 5.12
N PRO A 76 0.32 13.01 3.90
CA PRO A 76 1.29 12.92 2.84
C PRO A 76 1.83 14.31 2.49
N HIS A 77 3.10 14.38 2.12
CA HIS A 77 3.70 15.62 1.67
C HIS A 77 4.58 15.37 0.44
N GLY A 78 4.65 16.38 -0.41
CA GLY A 78 5.46 16.33 -1.61
C GLY A 78 6.03 17.69 -1.93
N THR A 79 7.25 17.71 -2.43
CA THR A 79 7.95 18.92 -2.82
C THR A 79 8.58 18.74 -4.20
N GLN A 80 8.60 19.81 -4.98
CA GLN A 80 9.37 19.80 -6.20
C GLN A 80 10.87 19.77 -5.86
N SER A 81 11.57 18.72 -6.31
CA SER A 81 12.99 18.49 -6.01
C SER A 81 13.92 19.03 -7.08
N GLY A 82 13.44 19.12 -8.33
CA GLY A 82 14.26 19.62 -9.45
C GLY A 82 13.41 20.18 -10.58
N ARG A 83 14.10 20.98 -11.42
CA ARG A 83 13.56 21.59 -12.63
C ARG A 83 14.67 21.69 -13.67
N PHE A 84 14.49 21.03 -14.82
CA PHE A 84 15.52 20.88 -15.83
C PHE A 84 14.96 21.12 -17.22
N ALA A 85 15.81 21.45 -18.18
CA ALA A 85 15.46 21.54 -19.58
C ALA A 85 15.54 20.14 -20.22
N GLY A 86 14.44 19.67 -20.77
CA GLY A 86 14.37 18.47 -21.62
C GLY A 86 14.30 18.84 -23.11
N ASN A 87 14.10 17.84 -23.96
CA ASN A 87 13.77 18.10 -25.36
C ASN A 87 12.31 18.58 -25.45
N PRO A 88 12.01 19.67 -26.18
CA PRO A 88 10.63 20.06 -26.39
C PRO A 88 9.85 18.94 -27.11
N PRO A 89 8.54 18.73 -26.78
CA PRO A 89 7.74 17.76 -27.47
C PRO A 89 7.49 18.20 -28.93
N HIS A 90 7.28 17.23 -29.79
CA HIS A 90 6.96 17.52 -31.19
C HIS A 90 5.48 17.92 -31.30
N GLU A 91 5.18 19.15 -31.74
CA GLU A 91 3.83 19.74 -31.72
C GLU A 91 2.79 18.94 -32.51
N SER A 92 3.20 18.31 -33.63
CA SER A 92 2.29 17.51 -34.48
C SER A 92 2.12 16.06 -34.05
N LEU A 93 2.80 15.59 -32.97
CA LEU A 93 2.79 14.20 -32.53
C LEU A 93 2.21 14.06 -31.12
N PRO A 94 0.93 13.74 -30.96
CA PRO A 94 0.22 13.82 -29.68
C PRO A 94 0.74 12.81 -28.60
N GLN A 95 1.34 11.70 -29.01
CA GLN A 95 1.84 10.66 -28.11
C GLN A 95 3.35 10.41 -28.30
N SER A 96 4.12 11.49 -28.50
CA SER A 96 5.54 11.42 -28.85
C SER A 96 6.49 11.65 -27.69
N SER A 97 6.01 11.69 -26.47
CA SER A 97 6.85 11.94 -25.30
C SER A 97 6.51 11.00 -24.15
N LEU A 98 7.54 10.43 -23.53
CA LEU A 98 7.44 9.61 -22.36
C LEU A 98 8.65 9.88 -21.46
N VAL A 99 8.44 9.88 -20.15
CA VAL A 99 9.51 10.08 -19.16
C VAL A 99 9.47 8.99 -18.11
N GLY A 100 10.56 8.85 -17.40
CA GLY A 100 10.64 8.00 -16.22
C GLY A 100 11.98 8.17 -15.52
N GLN A 101 12.19 7.37 -14.48
CA GLN A 101 13.42 7.40 -13.69
C GLN A 101 13.76 6.00 -13.20
N ASP A 102 15.02 5.82 -12.81
CA ASP A 102 15.48 4.59 -12.18
C ASP A 102 14.89 4.42 -10.76
N GLU A 103 15.09 3.26 -10.18
CA GLU A 103 14.57 2.90 -8.84
C GLU A 103 15.11 3.80 -7.71
N TYR A 104 16.32 4.35 -7.90
CA TYR A 104 16.99 5.20 -6.90
C TYR A 104 16.83 6.70 -7.15
N GLN A 105 16.08 7.07 -8.21
CA GLN A 105 15.85 8.46 -8.61
C GLN A 105 17.16 9.22 -8.87
N GLU A 106 18.16 8.54 -9.44
CA GLU A 106 19.45 9.14 -9.80
C GLU A 106 19.53 9.50 -11.29
N ILE A 107 18.80 8.75 -12.13
CA ILE A 107 18.75 8.96 -13.58
C ILE A 107 17.31 9.15 -14.04
N ILE A 108 17.09 10.22 -14.81
CA ILE A 108 15.84 10.46 -15.52
C ILE A 108 16.07 10.10 -16.98
N TYR A 109 15.12 9.41 -17.60
CA TYR A 109 15.11 9.21 -19.04
C TYR A 109 13.91 9.91 -19.68
N GLN A 110 14.15 10.41 -20.88
CA GLN A 110 13.14 10.98 -21.76
C GLN A 110 13.17 10.25 -23.10
N LEU A 111 12.02 9.73 -23.51
CA LEU A 111 11.79 9.23 -24.85
C LEU A 111 11.01 10.30 -25.62
N SER A 112 11.45 10.62 -26.83
CA SER A 112 10.88 11.69 -27.66
C SER A 112 10.64 11.23 -29.08
N GLY A 113 9.55 11.67 -29.70
CA GLY A 113 9.30 11.51 -31.12
C GLY A 113 10.26 12.37 -31.98
N GLY A 114 10.27 12.07 -33.27
CA GLY A 114 11.10 12.75 -34.25
C GLY A 114 12.19 11.84 -34.82
N ALA A 115 13.08 12.44 -35.64
CA ALA A 115 14.18 11.73 -36.31
C ALA A 115 15.48 11.72 -35.50
N GLU A 116 15.62 12.61 -34.54
CA GLU A 116 16.86 12.78 -33.77
C GLU A 116 16.60 12.71 -32.27
N ARG A 117 17.59 12.20 -31.53
CA ARG A 117 17.59 12.19 -30.06
C ARG A 117 16.35 11.56 -29.42
N GLN A 118 15.90 10.42 -29.96
CA GLN A 118 14.72 9.72 -29.50
C GLN A 118 14.81 9.26 -28.03
N VAL A 119 16.05 9.04 -27.52
CA VAL A 119 16.30 8.67 -26.13
C VAL A 119 17.36 9.56 -25.52
N ARG A 120 17.10 10.10 -24.34
CA ARG A 120 18.05 10.90 -23.55
C ARG A 120 18.01 10.49 -22.09
N PHE A 121 19.16 10.58 -21.45
CA PHE A 121 19.30 10.39 -20.01
C PHE A 121 19.84 11.66 -19.36
N PHE A 122 19.38 11.90 -18.14
CA PHE A 122 19.77 13.06 -17.34
C PHE A 122 20.08 12.63 -15.92
N SER A 123 21.06 13.24 -15.29
CA SER A 123 21.26 13.15 -13.86
C SER A 123 20.11 13.84 -13.13
N ALA A 124 19.41 13.14 -12.25
CA ALA A 124 18.30 13.72 -11.48
C ALA A 124 18.76 14.77 -10.46
N ARG A 125 20.06 14.77 -10.09
CA ARG A 125 20.62 15.75 -9.15
C ARG A 125 20.97 17.08 -9.83
N SER A 126 21.58 17.02 -11.02
CA SER A 126 22.12 18.21 -11.70
C SER A 126 21.33 18.62 -12.94
N GLY A 127 20.50 17.72 -13.50
CA GLY A 127 19.88 17.90 -14.81
C GLY A 127 20.86 17.78 -15.98
N ALA A 128 22.13 17.45 -15.72
CA ALA A 128 23.12 17.29 -16.77
C ALA A 128 22.78 16.06 -17.65
N PRO A 129 22.90 16.19 -18.98
CA PRO A 129 22.71 15.05 -19.87
C PRO A 129 23.80 14.00 -19.63
N ILE A 130 23.40 12.73 -19.74
CA ILE A 130 24.29 11.58 -19.70
C ILE A 130 24.41 11.07 -21.14
N ASP A 131 25.60 11.13 -21.70
CA ASP A 131 25.86 10.61 -23.04
C ASP A 131 25.94 9.09 -23.00
N LEU A 132 25.13 8.46 -23.83
CA LEU A 132 25.06 7.01 -24.02
C LEU A 132 25.11 6.71 -25.52
N GLU A 133 25.89 5.72 -25.93
CA GLU A 133 25.81 5.19 -27.28
C GLU A 133 24.47 4.50 -27.50
N LEU A 134 23.67 5.06 -28.41
CA LEU A 134 22.37 4.48 -28.77
C LEU A 134 22.57 3.33 -29.78
N PRO A 135 21.71 2.28 -29.73
CA PRO A 135 21.75 1.23 -30.74
C PRO A 135 21.62 1.81 -32.16
N SER A 136 22.45 1.35 -33.09
CA SER A 136 22.46 1.82 -34.49
C SER A 136 21.10 1.65 -35.19
N GLY A 137 20.29 0.74 -34.71
CA GLY A 137 18.91 0.52 -35.20
C GLY A 137 17.95 1.70 -34.96
N LEU A 138 18.28 2.69 -34.14
CA LEU A 138 17.48 3.92 -33.95
C LEU A 138 17.87 5.03 -34.92
N ALA A 139 19.04 4.94 -35.54
CA ALA A 139 19.54 5.99 -36.43
C ALA A 139 18.67 6.10 -37.68
N GLY A 140 18.23 7.33 -38.00
CA GLY A 140 17.45 7.64 -39.20
C GLY A 140 15.96 7.24 -39.15
N MET A 141 15.46 6.75 -38.01
CA MET A 141 14.03 6.49 -37.83
C MET A 141 13.27 7.77 -37.44
N SER A 142 12.09 7.95 -38.01
CA SER A 142 11.14 8.97 -37.57
C SER A 142 10.09 8.36 -36.64
N VAL A 143 10.29 8.53 -35.35
CA VAL A 143 9.36 8.06 -34.30
C VAL A 143 8.16 9.01 -34.24
N THR A 144 6.95 8.48 -34.39
CA THR A 144 5.70 9.25 -34.39
C THR A 144 4.88 9.06 -33.13
N SER A 145 5.04 7.91 -32.44
CA SER A 145 4.34 7.60 -31.19
C SER A 145 5.19 6.72 -30.28
N ILE A 146 4.90 6.78 -28.98
CA ILE A 146 5.63 6.03 -27.95
C ILE A 146 4.62 5.43 -26.97
N ALA A 147 4.80 4.17 -26.63
CA ALA A 147 4.00 3.49 -25.60
C ALA A 147 4.89 2.84 -24.55
N ARG A 148 4.38 2.79 -23.32
CA ARG A 148 4.92 1.96 -22.24
C ARG A 148 4.06 0.71 -22.09
N ALA A 149 4.66 -0.45 -21.93
CA ALA A 149 3.93 -1.67 -21.61
C ALA A 149 3.33 -1.59 -20.19
N ALA A 150 2.11 -2.09 -20.04
CA ALA A 150 1.44 -2.15 -18.74
C ALA A 150 2.19 -3.10 -17.77
N GLY A 151 2.13 -2.80 -16.47
CA GLY A 151 2.75 -3.62 -15.42
C GLY A 151 4.29 -3.62 -15.39
N THR A 152 4.96 -2.91 -16.30
CA THR A 152 6.43 -2.83 -16.36
C THR A 152 6.90 -1.38 -16.36
N GLY A 153 8.05 -1.12 -15.73
CA GLY A 153 8.66 0.22 -15.73
C GLY A 153 9.63 0.47 -16.89
N ASN A 154 10.06 -0.57 -17.60
CA ASN A 154 11.25 -0.55 -18.45
C ASN A 154 11.04 -1.06 -19.89
N ARG A 155 9.81 -1.47 -20.28
CA ARG A 155 9.48 -1.94 -21.63
C ARG A 155 8.61 -0.93 -22.36
N PHE A 156 9.05 -0.57 -23.58
CA PHE A 156 8.45 0.46 -24.41
C PHE A 156 8.33 -0.03 -25.85
N ALA A 157 7.59 0.71 -26.65
CA ALA A 157 7.63 0.56 -28.10
C ALA A 157 7.56 1.92 -28.80
N PHE A 158 8.27 2.04 -29.89
CA PHE A 158 8.25 3.17 -30.82
C PHE A 158 7.40 2.84 -32.04
N GLY A 159 6.41 3.66 -32.34
CA GLY A 159 5.69 3.64 -33.61
C GLY A 159 6.35 4.62 -34.57
N THR A 160 6.43 4.26 -35.84
CA THR A 160 7.16 5.00 -36.86
C THR A 160 6.23 5.51 -37.96
N ASN A 161 6.75 6.43 -38.78
CA ASN A 161 6.04 6.99 -39.91
C ASN A 161 5.82 6.02 -41.08
N ASP A 162 6.51 4.88 -41.09
CA ASP A 162 6.36 3.81 -42.09
C ASP A 162 5.54 2.59 -41.58
N GLY A 163 4.84 2.77 -40.43
CA GLY A 163 3.95 1.77 -39.87
C GLY A 163 4.66 0.64 -39.11
N ARG A 164 5.95 0.78 -38.78
CA ARG A 164 6.65 -0.19 -37.95
C ARG A 164 6.53 0.13 -36.47
N ILE A 165 6.48 -0.92 -35.66
CA ILE A 165 6.55 -0.85 -34.21
C ILE A 165 7.84 -1.51 -33.76
N ILE A 166 8.64 -0.78 -32.99
CA ILE A 166 9.95 -1.24 -32.53
C ILE A 166 9.95 -1.31 -31.02
N PRO A 167 10.01 -2.52 -30.44
CA PRO A 167 10.15 -2.70 -29.00
C PRO A 167 11.49 -2.14 -28.50
N VAL A 168 11.44 -1.48 -27.35
CA VAL A 168 12.61 -0.89 -26.69
C VAL A 168 12.58 -1.29 -25.22
N THR A 169 13.71 -1.78 -24.71
CA THR A 169 13.88 -2.05 -23.29
C THR A 169 14.99 -1.17 -22.73
N ILE A 170 14.75 -0.53 -21.59
CA ILE A 170 15.73 0.25 -20.85
C ILE A 170 15.99 -0.47 -19.54
N GLU A 171 17.23 -0.84 -19.26
CA GLU A 171 17.64 -1.48 -18.03
C GLU A 171 18.62 -0.61 -17.26
N PHE A 172 18.56 -0.67 -15.94
CA PHE A 172 19.46 0.08 -15.06
C PHE A 172 20.26 -0.91 -14.23
N THR A 173 21.59 -0.89 -14.39
CA THR A 173 22.49 -1.73 -13.61
C THR A 173 23.14 -0.88 -12.52
N ALA A 174 22.98 -1.30 -11.26
CA ALA A 174 23.65 -0.67 -10.13
C ALA A 174 25.03 -1.30 -9.92
N GLY A 175 26.08 -0.51 -10.04
CA GLY A 175 27.46 -0.86 -9.68
C GLY A 175 27.95 0.01 -8.54
N PHE A 176 29.17 -0.27 -8.04
CA PHE A 176 29.87 0.57 -7.07
C PHE A 176 31.22 0.94 -7.63
N ASP A 177 31.52 2.23 -7.64
CA ASP A 177 32.80 2.80 -8.07
C ASP A 177 33.36 3.63 -6.91
N GLU A 178 34.55 3.31 -6.44
CA GLU A 178 35.19 3.94 -5.28
C GLU A 178 34.31 4.02 -4.01
N GLY A 179 33.35 3.06 -3.84
CA GLY A 179 32.42 3.03 -2.71
C GLY A 179 31.14 3.84 -2.91
N GLU A 180 31.03 4.60 -4.01
CA GLU A 180 29.79 5.27 -4.40
C GLU A 180 28.98 4.41 -5.38
N ARG A 181 27.63 4.45 -5.23
CA ARG A 181 26.74 3.76 -6.16
C ARG A 181 26.73 4.49 -7.50
N ARG A 182 26.92 3.75 -8.58
CA ARG A 182 26.81 4.22 -9.95
C ARG A 182 25.74 3.45 -10.70
N ILE A 183 24.75 4.16 -11.22
CA ILE A 183 23.70 3.58 -12.06
C ILE A 183 24.08 3.74 -13.52
N THR A 184 24.07 2.65 -14.28
CA THR A 184 24.38 2.66 -15.72
C THR A 184 23.14 2.21 -16.49
N PRO A 185 22.55 3.06 -17.35
CA PRO A 185 21.46 2.69 -18.23
C PRO A 185 21.97 1.89 -19.44
N THR A 186 21.20 0.93 -19.90
CA THR A 186 21.41 0.19 -21.14
C THR A 186 20.11 0.14 -21.95
N ILE A 187 20.24 0.15 -23.28
CA ILE A 187 19.09 0.13 -24.18
C ILE A 187 19.23 -1.07 -25.11
N SER A 188 18.16 -1.84 -25.25
CA SER A 188 18.07 -2.91 -26.24
C SER A 188 16.81 -2.75 -27.11
N LEU A 189 16.91 -3.18 -28.37
CA LEU A 189 15.83 -3.15 -29.34
C LEU A 189 15.34 -4.57 -29.61
N GLY A 190 14.01 -4.73 -29.66
CA GLY A 190 13.36 -5.97 -30.06
C GLY A 190 13.12 -6.06 -31.57
N SER A 191 12.57 -7.19 -32.00
CA SER A 191 12.20 -7.40 -33.41
C SER A 191 11.05 -6.48 -33.82
N PRO A 192 11.18 -5.74 -34.94
CA PRO A 192 10.12 -4.85 -35.42
C PRO A 192 8.85 -5.63 -35.82
N VAL A 193 7.70 -5.02 -35.58
CA VAL A 193 6.37 -5.50 -36.00
C VAL A 193 5.79 -4.53 -37.03
N GLN A 194 5.33 -5.03 -38.17
CA GLN A 194 4.67 -4.21 -39.20
C GLN A 194 3.16 -4.15 -38.98
N VAL A 195 2.61 -2.96 -38.91
CA VAL A 195 1.15 -2.73 -38.89
C VAL A 195 0.68 -2.46 -40.34
N PRO A 196 -0.33 -3.18 -40.84
CA PRO A 196 -0.88 -2.92 -42.16
C PRO A 196 -1.90 -1.76 -42.13
N PRO A 197 -2.09 -1.03 -43.26
CA PRO A 197 -1.24 -1.12 -44.42
C PRO A 197 0.11 -0.47 -44.17
N ALA A 198 1.14 -0.94 -44.84
CA ALA A 198 2.45 -0.30 -44.78
C ALA A 198 2.35 1.16 -45.25
N ASN A 199 3.15 2.04 -44.63
CA ASN A 199 3.24 3.49 -44.90
C ASN A 199 2.10 4.36 -44.34
N GLU A 200 1.27 3.87 -43.42
CA GLU A 200 0.45 4.76 -42.58
C GLU A 200 1.24 5.19 -41.33
N HIS A 201 1.09 6.46 -40.95
CA HIS A 201 1.76 6.99 -39.77
C HIS A 201 1.05 6.52 -38.51
N ILE A 202 1.80 6.00 -37.53
CA ILE A 202 1.24 5.60 -36.25
C ILE A 202 1.09 6.83 -35.34
N LEU A 203 -0.13 7.30 -35.12
CA LEU A 203 -0.40 8.47 -34.28
C LEU A 203 -0.44 8.12 -32.80
N ARG A 204 -1.01 6.93 -32.47
CA ARG A 204 -1.08 6.42 -31.09
C ARG A 204 -0.79 4.94 -31.08
N LEU A 205 -0.21 4.48 -29.98
CA LEU A 205 0.25 3.13 -29.83
C LEU A 205 -0.06 2.63 -28.42
N ALA A 206 -0.49 1.37 -28.31
CA ALA A 206 -0.37 0.56 -27.10
C ALA A 206 0.41 -0.70 -27.45
N TYR A 207 1.25 -1.14 -26.51
CA TYR A 207 2.16 -2.25 -26.68
C TYR A 207 2.18 -3.10 -25.42
N GLN A 208 2.11 -4.43 -25.59
CA GLN A 208 2.22 -5.37 -24.48
C GLN A 208 3.01 -6.60 -24.89
N PRO A 209 4.19 -6.86 -24.32
CA PRO A 209 4.88 -8.12 -24.45
C PRO A 209 4.20 -9.19 -23.59
N THR A 210 4.03 -10.38 -24.14
CA THR A 210 3.50 -11.57 -23.46
C THR A 210 4.45 -12.75 -23.63
N ASP A 211 4.22 -13.85 -22.92
CA ASP A 211 5.00 -15.08 -23.08
C ASP A 211 4.86 -15.70 -24.48
N GLN A 212 3.77 -15.38 -25.18
CA GLN A 212 3.48 -15.88 -26.53
C GLN A 212 3.98 -14.95 -27.64
N GLY A 213 4.44 -13.74 -27.28
CA GLY A 213 4.88 -12.76 -28.26
C GLY A 213 4.55 -11.32 -27.84
N GLN A 214 4.15 -10.52 -28.83
CA GLN A 214 3.91 -9.08 -28.65
C GLN A 214 2.51 -8.72 -29.16
N LEU A 215 1.77 -7.99 -28.35
CA LEU A 215 0.50 -7.41 -28.71
C LEU A 215 0.67 -5.91 -29.00
N VAL A 216 0.09 -5.47 -30.08
CA VAL A 216 0.15 -4.09 -30.55
C VAL A 216 -1.27 -3.63 -30.88
N ALA A 217 -1.66 -2.47 -30.37
CA ALA A 217 -2.78 -1.71 -30.89
C ALA A 217 -2.25 -0.37 -31.41
N ALA A 218 -2.58 -0.03 -32.66
CA ALA A 218 -2.07 1.15 -33.32
C ALA A 218 -3.18 1.94 -34.00
N LEU A 219 -3.28 3.22 -33.68
CA LEU A 219 -4.15 4.17 -34.35
C LEU A 219 -3.34 4.90 -35.42
N THR A 220 -3.79 4.81 -36.67
CA THR A 220 -3.13 5.45 -37.80
C THR A 220 -3.65 6.86 -38.07
N ASP A 221 -2.97 7.61 -38.91
CA ASP A 221 -3.37 8.96 -39.38
C ASP A 221 -4.67 8.95 -40.19
N GLN A 222 -5.11 7.78 -40.69
CA GLN A 222 -6.39 7.56 -41.32
C GLN A 222 -7.53 7.28 -40.32
N GLY A 223 -7.27 7.38 -39.00
CA GLY A 223 -8.26 7.14 -37.96
C GLY A 223 -8.61 5.66 -37.73
N ARG A 224 -7.84 4.72 -38.32
CA ARG A 224 -8.06 3.29 -38.18
C ARG A 224 -7.31 2.72 -36.98
N LEU A 225 -8.01 1.97 -36.14
CA LEU A 225 -7.42 1.25 -35.01
C LEU A 225 -7.13 -0.19 -35.42
N TRP A 226 -5.87 -0.57 -35.45
CA TRP A 226 -5.39 -1.90 -35.78
C TRP A 226 -4.95 -2.66 -34.54
N TYR A 227 -5.29 -3.95 -34.49
CA TYR A 227 -4.76 -4.91 -33.54
C TYR A 227 -3.84 -5.92 -34.26
N VAL A 228 -2.67 -6.15 -33.71
CA VAL A 228 -1.66 -7.09 -34.24
C VAL A 228 -1.09 -7.93 -33.10
N ALA A 229 -1.09 -9.23 -33.25
CA ALA A 229 -0.36 -10.17 -32.38
C ALA A 229 0.83 -10.74 -33.15
N ALA A 230 2.05 -10.58 -32.64
CA ALA A 230 3.29 -11.02 -33.28
C ALA A 230 4.19 -11.82 -32.31
N PRO A 231 4.91 -12.86 -32.78
CA PRO A 231 4.84 -13.45 -34.12
C PRO A 231 3.61 -14.37 -34.24
N SER A 232 2.69 -14.02 -35.07
CA SER A 232 1.52 -14.87 -35.34
C SER A 232 1.27 -14.91 -36.85
N ALA A 233 0.81 -16.07 -37.35
CA ALA A 233 0.25 -16.19 -38.69
C ALA A 233 -1.10 -15.48 -38.83
N THR A 234 -1.64 -14.94 -37.74
CA THR A 234 -2.93 -14.23 -37.72
C THR A 234 -2.76 -12.86 -38.38
N PRO A 235 -3.59 -12.53 -39.39
CA PRO A 235 -3.54 -11.21 -40.00
C PRO A 235 -3.96 -10.14 -39.00
N ALA A 236 -3.43 -8.92 -39.15
CA ALA A 236 -3.87 -7.76 -38.39
C ALA A 236 -5.39 -7.55 -38.54
N VAL A 237 -6.03 -7.13 -37.45
CA VAL A 237 -7.49 -6.91 -37.38
C VAL A 237 -7.78 -5.44 -37.17
N ALA A 238 -8.59 -4.85 -38.06
CA ALA A 238 -9.13 -3.51 -37.82
C ALA A 238 -10.28 -3.60 -36.80
N LEU A 239 -10.21 -2.79 -35.74
CA LEU A 239 -11.27 -2.68 -34.74
C LEU A 239 -12.22 -1.56 -35.16
N THR A 240 -13.48 -1.89 -35.46
CA THR A 240 -14.46 -0.95 -36.01
C THR A 240 -15.73 -0.81 -35.16
N ASP A 241 -15.78 -1.50 -34.02
CA ASP A 241 -16.98 -1.52 -33.15
C ASP A 241 -17.33 -0.14 -32.56
N HIS A 242 -16.36 0.79 -32.54
CA HIS A 242 -16.58 2.17 -32.11
C HIS A 242 -17.33 3.04 -33.16
N GLY A 243 -17.58 2.49 -34.38
CA GLY A 243 -18.21 3.23 -35.48
C GLY A 243 -17.39 4.44 -35.91
N ASP A 244 -18.04 5.58 -36.06
CA ASP A 244 -17.42 6.85 -36.45
C ASP A 244 -16.88 7.66 -35.25
N GLU A 245 -16.99 7.15 -34.01
CA GLU A 245 -16.47 7.85 -32.83
C GLU A 245 -14.93 7.84 -32.83
N PRO A 246 -14.28 9.03 -32.78
CA PRO A 246 -12.80 9.08 -32.73
C PRO A 246 -12.26 8.39 -31.49
N VAL A 247 -11.28 7.51 -31.70
CA VAL A 247 -10.52 6.87 -30.61
C VAL A 247 -9.54 7.88 -30.04
N THR A 248 -9.58 8.07 -28.72
CA THR A 248 -8.75 9.05 -28.01
C THR A 248 -7.69 8.44 -27.11
N SER A 249 -7.95 7.26 -26.59
CA SER A 249 -6.99 6.54 -25.71
C SER A 249 -7.25 5.04 -25.77
N PHE A 250 -6.21 4.23 -25.60
CA PHE A 250 -6.36 2.78 -25.47
C PHE A 250 -5.15 2.18 -24.74
N ILE A 251 -5.36 1.05 -24.08
CA ILE A 251 -4.34 0.37 -23.27
C ILE A 251 -4.64 -1.13 -23.15
N PHE A 252 -3.59 -1.93 -23.15
CA PHE A 252 -3.65 -3.34 -22.72
C PHE A 252 -3.55 -3.45 -21.21
N ASP A 253 -4.10 -4.52 -20.64
CA ASP A 253 -3.69 -4.99 -19.32
C ASP A 253 -2.28 -5.63 -19.37
N SER A 254 -1.64 -5.87 -18.22
CA SER A 254 -0.27 -6.39 -18.21
C SER A 254 -0.16 -7.84 -18.66
N ARG A 255 -1.27 -8.59 -18.66
CA ARG A 255 -1.35 -9.99 -19.14
C ARG A 255 -1.63 -10.08 -20.62
N GLY A 256 -2.05 -8.99 -21.26
CA GLY A 256 -2.48 -9.00 -22.65
C GLY A 256 -3.81 -9.74 -22.89
N GLU A 257 -4.65 -9.84 -21.87
CA GLU A 257 -5.97 -10.49 -21.94
C GLU A 257 -7.09 -9.54 -22.35
N THR A 258 -6.89 -8.25 -22.11
CA THR A 258 -7.90 -7.22 -22.36
C THR A 258 -7.29 -6.00 -23.06
N LEU A 259 -8.00 -5.48 -24.07
CA LEU A 259 -7.75 -4.16 -24.65
C LEU A 259 -8.91 -3.23 -24.30
N SER A 260 -8.61 -2.12 -23.65
CA SER A 260 -9.57 -1.06 -23.33
C SER A 260 -9.38 0.12 -24.26
N VAL A 261 -10.45 0.59 -24.93
CA VAL A 261 -10.44 1.66 -25.94
C VAL A 261 -11.43 2.74 -25.53
N GLY A 262 -10.93 3.96 -25.30
CA GLY A 262 -11.72 5.15 -24.98
C GLY A 262 -11.93 6.04 -26.18
N THR A 263 -13.11 6.68 -26.26
CA THR A 263 -13.53 7.51 -27.39
C THR A 263 -13.78 8.97 -26.99
N ALA A 264 -13.86 9.84 -27.99
CA ALA A 264 -14.22 11.24 -27.82
C ALA A 264 -15.66 11.44 -27.31
N GLY A 265 -16.54 10.45 -27.52
CA GLY A 265 -17.93 10.46 -27.05
C GLY A 265 -18.11 10.07 -25.59
N GLY A 266 -17.01 9.70 -24.86
CA GLY A 266 -17.06 9.31 -23.44
C GLY A 266 -17.39 7.85 -23.22
N LYS A 267 -17.26 7.01 -24.24
CA LYS A 267 -17.47 5.55 -24.14
C LYS A 267 -16.14 4.81 -24.01
N LEU A 268 -16.20 3.68 -23.35
CA LEU A 268 -15.13 2.70 -23.23
C LEU A 268 -15.59 1.39 -23.86
N TYR A 269 -14.81 0.90 -24.83
CA TYR A 269 -14.99 -0.41 -25.48
C TYR A 269 -13.95 -1.34 -24.91
N ARG A 270 -14.39 -2.50 -24.40
CA ARG A 270 -13.49 -3.51 -23.81
C ARG A 270 -13.50 -4.76 -24.67
N TYR A 271 -12.34 -5.15 -25.15
CA TYR A 271 -12.14 -6.33 -25.97
C TYR A 271 -11.47 -7.44 -25.15
N ASP A 272 -12.00 -8.66 -25.26
CA ASP A 272 -11.40 -9.87 -24.74
C ASP A 272 -10.42 -10.44 -25.78
N LEU A 273 -9.20 -10.73 -25.35
CA LEU A 273 -8.11 -11.21 -26.19
C LEU A 273 -7.70 -12.67 -25.86
N ARG A 274 -8.33 -13.29 -24.86
CA ARG A 274 -7.94 -14.63 -24.35
C ARG A 274 -8.16 -15.75 -25.38
N GLU A 275 -9.14 -15.61 -26.26
CA GLU A 275 -9.41 -16.59 -27.32
C GLU A 275 -8.46 -16.50 -28.52
N GLY A 276 -7.46 -15.63 -28.47
CA GLY A 276 -6.17 -15.67 -29.20
C GLY A 276 -6.18 -15.27 -30.67
N VAL A 277 -7.27 -15.39 -31.41
CA VAL A 277 -7.25 -15.20 -32.87
C VAL A 277 -7.80 -13.84 -33.30
N ARG A 278 -8.85 -13.39 -32.66
CA ARG A 278 -9.45 -12.06 -32.93
C ARG A 278 -9.97 -11.44 -31.65
N PRO A 279 -9.73 -10.14 -31.43
CA PRO A 279 -10.36 -9.40 -30.35
C PRO A 279 -11.89 -9.52 -30.44
N SER A 280 -12.55 -9.91 -29.36
CA SER A 280 -14.00 -9.93 -29.25
C SER A 280 -14.49 -8.79 -28.34
N LEU A 281 -15.44 -7.99 -28.81
CA LEU A 281 -16.04 -6.93 -27.98
C LEU A 281 -16.82 -7.58 -26.82
N SER A 282 -16.34 -7.40 -25.62
CA SER A 282 -16.96 -7.97 -24.41
C SER A 282 -17.99 -7.01 -23.79
N GLU A 283 -17.73 -5.71 -23.82
CA GLU A 283 -18.60 -4.72 -23.18
C GLU A 283 -18.35 -3.31 -23.73
N THR A 284 -19.43 -2.51 -23.77
CA THR A 284 -19.36 -1.06 -24.03
C THR A 284 -20.00 -0.32 -22.86
N VAL A 285 -19.25 0.63 -22.26
CA VAL A 285 -19.68 1.37 -21.07
C VAL A 285 -19.50 2.87 -21.27
N SER A 286 -20.49 3.68 -20.88
CA SER A 286 -20.33 5.13 -20.80
C SER A 286 -19.58 5.49 -19.51
N VAL A 287 -18.34 5.96 -19.64
CA VAL A 287 -17.45 6.24 -18.52
C VAL A 287 -17.26 7.72 -18.25
N ALA A 288 -17.67 8.56 -19.19
CA ALA A 288 -17.74 10.02 -19.04
C ALA A 288 -19.08 10.52 -19.59
N PRO A 289 -19.50 11.75 -19.27
CA PRO A 289 -20.66 12.36 -19.86
C PRO A 289 -20.57 12.40 -21.40
N ALA A 290 -21.71 12.33 -22.08
CA ALA A 290 -21.76 12.34 -23.54
C ALA A 290 -21.03 13.56 -24.13
N GLY A 291 -20.13 13.32 -25.07
CA GLY A 291 -19.32 14.37 -25.70
C GLY A 291 -18.06 14.79 -24.90
N ILE A 292 -17.82 14.20 -23.76
CA ILE A 292 -16.57 14.40 -22.98
C ILE A 292 -15.61 13.25 -23.27
N ALA A 293 -14.47 13.56 -23.88
CA ALA A 293 -13.49 12.56 -24.29
C ALA A 293 -12.86 11.81 -23.11
N VAL A 294 -12.60 10.52 -23.31
CA VAL A 294 -11.73 9.71 -22.46
C VAL A 294 -10.29 10.01 -22.85
N THR A 295 -9.59 10.83 -22.08
CA THR A 295 -8.27 11.36 -22.46
C THR A 295 -7.10 10.50 -22.01
N ALA A 296 -7.25 9.77 -20.90
CA ALA A 296 -6.20 8.94 -20.34
C ALA A 296 -6.76 7.67 -19.71
N LEU A 297 -6.04 6.56 -19.87
CA LEU A 297 -6.36 5.24 -19.33
C LEU A 297 -5.12 4.65 -18.68
N SER A 298 -5.26 4.00 -17.53
CA SER A 298 -4.20 3.21 -16.91
C SER A 298 -4.76 2.11 -16.03
N TYR A 299 -4.25 0.88 -16.19
CA TYR A 299 -4.49 -0.18 -15.22
C TYR A 299 -3.65 0.04 -13.96
N LEU A 300 -4.20 -0.29 -12.81
CA LEU A 300 -3.46 -0.39 -11.55
C LEU A 300 -2.82 -1.78 -11.44
N ILE A 301 -1.85 -1.92 -10.55
CA ILE A 301 -1.19 -3.21 -10.28
C ILE A 301 -2.24 -4.31 -10.04
N GLY A 302 -2.07 -5.49 -10.68
CA GLY A 302 -3.03 -6.59 -10.64
C GLY A 302 -4.14 -6.56 -11.69
N ASP A 303 -4.18 -5.53 -12.57
CA ASP A 303 -5.01 -5.43 -13.80
C ASP A 303 -6.53 -5.48 -13.62
N ARG A 304 -7.02 -5.33 -12.39
CA ARG A 304 -8.48 -5.36 -12.13
C ARG A 304 -9.11 -3.98 -12.18
N SER A 305 -8.43 -2.97 -11.66
CA SER A 305 -8.90 -1.59 -11.66
C SER A 305 -8.33 -0.82 -12.84
N LEU A 306 -9.19 -0.18 -13.60
CA LEU A 306 -8.83 0.77 -14.65
C LEU A 306 -9.14 2.19 -14.18
N VAL A 307 -8.12 3.04 -14.17
CA VAL A 307 -8.26 4.47 -13.91
C VAL A 307 -8.53 5.17 -15.23
N ILE A 308 -9.52 6.05 -15.21
CA ILE A 308 -10.00 6.81 -16.36
C ILE A 308 -9.92 8.30 -16.06
N GLY A 309 -9.19 9.03 -16.91
CA GLY A 309 -9.13 10.47 -16.95
C GLY A 309 -9.96 11.02 -18.11
N SER A 310 -10.69 12.10 -17.87
CA SER A 310 -11.56 12.71 -18.87
C SER A 310 -11.14 14.13 -19.28
N GLY A 311 -11.68 14.59 -20.42
CA GLY A 311 -11.53 15.96 -20.91
C GLY A 311 -12.20 17.01 -20.01
N ALA A 312 -13.03 16.60 -19.06
CA ALA A 312 -13.61 17.49 -18.02
C ALA A 312 -12.78 17.54 -16.74
N GLY A 313 -11.61 16.87 -16.71
CA GLY A 313 -10.77 16.79 -15.52
C GLY A 313 -11.17 15.71 -14.51
N GLU A 314 -12.25 14.95 -14.77
CA GLU A 314 -12.69 13.89 -13.87
C GLU A 314 -11.70 12.73 -13.85
N VAL A 315 -11.46 12.18 -12.65
CA VAL A 315 -10.67 10.98 -12.40
C VAL A 315 -11.55 9.94 -11.73
N SER A 316 -11.72 8.79 -12.36
CA SER A 316 -12.58 7.71 -11.87
C SER A 316 -11.90 6.35 -11.96
N VAL A 317 -12.26 5.46 -11.03
CA VAL A 317 -11.75 4.09 -10.96
C VAL A 317 -12.88 3.13 -11.21
N TRP A 318 -12.67 2.22 -12.15
CA TRP A 318 -13.64 1.24 -12.61
C TRP A 318 -13.06 -0.16 -12.51
N MET A 319 -13.88 -1.16 -12.17
CA MET A 319 -13.48 -2.56 -12.19
C MET A 319 -14.62 -3.50 -12.55
N PRO A 320 -14.35 -4.75 -12.99
CA PRO A 320 -15.35 -5.76 -13.20
C PRO A 320 -15.92 -6.23 -11.85
N VAL A 321 -17.25 -6.19 -11.71
CA VAL A 321 -18.03 -6.61 -10.54
C VAL A 321 -19.04 -7.65 -10.97
N ARG A 322 -19.25 -8.71 -10.19
CA ARG A 322 -20.27 -9.72 -10.46
C ARG A 322 -21.67 -9.14 -10.28
N GLU A 323 -22.59 -9.48 -11.16
CA GLU A 323 -23.99 -9.01 -11.06
C GLU A 323 -24.75 -9.69 -9.92
N ALA A 324 -24.45 -10.94 -9.63
CA ALA A 324 -25.01 -11.69 -8.52
C ALA A 324 -23.99 -12.72 -8.00
N GLN A 325 -24.09 -13.14 -6.75
CA GLN A 325 -23.14 -14.10 -6.11
C GLN A 325 -23.01 -15.43 -6.87
N GLU A 326 -24.04 -15.87 -7.57
CA GLU A 326 -24.06 -17.11 -8.35
C GLU A 326 -23.76 -16.90 -9.84
N SER A 327 -23.70 -15.63 -10.31
CA SER A 327 -23.44 -15.31 -11.70
C SER A 327 -21.95 -15.26 -11.99
N GLN A 328 -21.55 -15.87 -13.10
CA GLN A 328 -20.19 -15.69 -13.65
C GLN A 328 -20.07 -14.42 -14.50
N VAL A 329 -21.19 -13.73 -14.76
CA VAL A 329 -21.22 -12.51 -15.54
C VAL A 329 -20.72 -11.34 -14.73
N THR A 330 -19.64 -10.73 -15.17
CA THR A 330 -19.09 -9.50 -14.58
C THR A 330 -19.49 -8.30 -15.46
N ARG A 331 -19.80 -7.18 -14.81
CA ARG A 331 -20.02 -5.88 -15.45
C ARG A 331 -18.97 -4.88 -14.97
N PHE A 332 -18.50 -4.08 -15.89
CA PHE A 332 -17.56 -3.02 -15.56
C PHE A 332 -18.31 -1.85 -14.91
N ARG A 333 -17.96 -1.55 -13.65
CA ARG A 333 -18.68 -0.57 -12.84
C ARG A 333 -17.77 0.50 -12.28
N LEU A 334 -18.31 1.70 -12.12
CA LEU A 334 -17.67 2.79 -11.38
C LEU A 334 -17.61 2.42 -9.90
N ILE A 335 -16.41 2.45 -9.33
CA ILE A 335 -16.15 2.14 -7.92
C ILE A 335 -15.84 3.41 -7.13
N HIS A 336 -14.93 4.23 -7.64
CA HIS A 336 -14.50 5.45 -6.98
C HIS A 336 -14.48 6.64 -7.94
N ARG A 337 -14.92 7.79 -7.45
CA ARG A 337 -14.64 9.11 -8.04
C ARG A 337 -13.66 9.80 -7.12
N LEU A 338 -12.58 10.32 -7.70
CA LEU A 338 -11.56 11.07 -6.98
C LEU A 338 -11.71 12.56 -7.26
N ASP A 339 -10.92 13.39 -6.59
CA ASP A 339 -10.99 14.82 -6.82
C ASP A 339 -10.64 15.15 -8.28
N ALA A 340 -11.49 15.95 -8.90
CA ALA A 340 -11.30 16.35 -10.27
C ALA A 340 -10.19 17.41 -10.39
N HIS A 341 -9.48 17.35 -11.51
CA HIS A 341 -8.58 18.40 -11.96
C HIS A 341 -9.36 19.63 -12.47
N PRO A 342 -8.79 20.84 -12.40
CA PRO A 342 -9.39 22.04 -12.94
C PRO A 342 -9.34 22.10 -14.49
N ALA A 343 -8.59 21.19 -15.13
CA ALA A 343 -8.38 21.11 -16.57
C ALA A 343 -8.39 19.65 -17.04
N PRO A 344 -8.48 19.38 -18.37
CA PRO A 344 -8.44 18.04 -18.93
C PRO A 344 -7.26 17.21 -18.40
N VAL A 345 -7.52 15.96 -18.02
CA VAL A 345 -6.46 15.02 -17.61
C VAL A 345 -5.67 14.61 -18.85
N THR A 346 -4.36 14.82 -18.83
CA THR A 346 -3.47 14.51 -19.95
C THR A 346 -2.71 13.21 -19.79
N GLY A 347 -2.54 12.73 -18.56
CA GLY A 347 -1.81 11.51 -18.31
C GLY A 347 -2.07 10.91 -16.93
N ILE A 348 -1.87 9.59 -16.85
CA ILE A 348 -1.97 8.80 -15.63
C ILE A 348 -0.74 7.89 -15.56
N SER A 349 -0.12 7.79 -14.38
CA SER A 349 0.94 6.83 -14.14
C SER A 349 0.66 6.05 -12.86
N PRO A 350 0.52 4.72 -12.93
CA PRO A 350 0.25 3.88 -11.76
C PRO A 350 1.53 3.64 -10.95
N SER A 351 1.35 3.34 -9.67
CA SER A 351 2.40 2.76 -8.83
C SER A 351 2.63 1.30 -9.20
N LEU A 352 3.88 0.86 -9.14
CA LEU A 352 4.26 -0.54 -9.30
C LEU A 352 4.23 -1.32 -7.96
N ARG A 353 3.85 -0.67 -6.84
CA ARG A 353 3.90 -1.25 -5.51
C ARG A 353 2.56 -1.37 -4.79
N ASN A 354 1.65 -0.46 -5.08
CA ASN A 354 0.35 -0.38 -4.40
C ASN A 354 -0.72 0.17 -5.34
N LYS A 355 -1.94 0.37 -4.85
CA LYS A 355 -3.05 0.95 -5.62
C LYS A 355 -2.99 2.49 -5.74
N GLY A 356 -1.82 3.08 -5.49
CA GLY A 356 -1.54 4.49 -5.74
C GLY A 356 -1.31 4.79 -7.21
N PHE A 357 -1.57 6.02 -7.62
CA PHE A 357 -1.27 6.53 -8.96
C PHE A 357 -1.20 8.06 -8.96
N ILE A 358 -0.57 8.61 -9.97
CA ILE A 358 -0.51 10.06 -10.20
C ILE A 358 -1.24 10.43 -11.48
N THR A 359 -1.83 11.61 -11.49
CA THR A 359 -2.49 12.20 -12.66
C THR A 359 -1.94 13.59 -12.94
N GLY A 360 -1.91 13.96 -14.20
CA GLY A 360 -1.50 15.29 -14.66
C GLY A 360 -2.52 15.91 -15.57
N ASP A 361 -2.60 17.25 -15.62
CA ASP A 361 -3.55 17.99 -16.42
C ASP A 361 -2.91 19.00 -17.40
N GLU A 362 -3.75 19.67 -18.20
CA GLU A 362 -3.33 20.71 -19.16
C GLU A 362 -2.84 22.00 -18.51
N GLN A 363 -3.09 22.23 -17.23
CA GLN A 363 -2.55 23.36 -16.47
C GLN A 363 -1.28 23.04 -15.70
N GLY A 364 -0.81 21.78 -15.80
CA GLY A 364 0.42 21.34 -15.17
C GLY A 364 0.24 20.89 -13.71
N ASN A 365 -0.99 20.80 -13.21
CA ASN A 365 -1.25 20.25 -11.88
C ASN A 365 -0.96 18.76 -11.87
N LEU A 366 -0.40 18.28 -10.75
CA LEU A 366 -0.12 16.88 -10.53
C LEU A 366 -0.79 16.46 -9.22
N PHE A 367 -1.67 15.45 -9.31
CA PHE A 367 -2.37 14.91 -8.15
C PHE A 367 -1.88 13.49 -7.87
N VAL A 368 -1.74 13.17 -6.59
CA VAL A 368 -1.43 11.82 -6.12
C VAL A 368 -2.68 11.22 -5.51
N HIS A 369 -3.05 10.03 -5.95
CA HIS A 369 -4.26 9.35 -5.54
C HIS A 369 -3.96 7.97 -4.99
N HIS A 370 -4.89 7.43 -4.19
CA HIS A 370 -4.92 6.03 -3.82
C HIS A 370 -6.33 5.47 -4.04
N SER A 371 -6.43 4.42 -4.84
CA SER A 371 -7.70 3.86 -5.30
C SER A 371 -8.53 3.32 -4.15
N THR A 372 -8.00 2.37 -3.38
CA THR A 372 -8.75 1.64 -2.35
C THR A 372 -9.23 2.52 -1.21
N SER A 373 -8.42 3.50 -0.79
CA SER A 373 -8.86 4.49 0.21
C SER A 373 -9.77 5.57 -0.38
N SER A 374 -10.00 5.57 -1.71
CA SER A 374 -10.80 6.57 -2.44
C SER A 374 -10.37 8.01 -2.15
N GLN A 375 -9.04 8.25 -2.08
CA GLN A 375 -8.51 9.56 -1.69
C GLN A 375 -7.61 10.18 -2.74
N THR A 376 -7.72 11.50 -2.87
CA THR A 376 -6.69 12.35 -3.44
C THR A 376 -5.78 12.80 -2.30
N LEU A 377 -4.59 12.22 -2.23
CA LEU A 377 -3.67 12.35 -1.11
C LEU A 377 -2.88 13.65 -1.15
N LEU A 378 -2.52 14.10 -2.36
CA LEU A 378 -1.68 15.27 -2.55
C LEU A 378 -2.07 16.00 -3.84
N LYS A 379 -2.14 17.32 -3.79
CA LYS A 379 -2.35 18.20 -4.93
C LYS A 379 -1.16 19.14 -5.07
N LEU A 380 -0.38 18.93 -6.10
CA LEU A 380 0.76 19.78 -6.45
C LEU A 380 0.34 20.75 -7.56
N PRO A 381 0.30 22.05 -7.29
CA PRO A 381 -0.20 23.04 -8.23
C PRO A 381 0.73 23.16 -9.44
N GLY A 382 0.12 23.35 -10.59
CA GLY A 382 0.80 23.56 -11.86
C GLY A 382 1.33 24.98 -12.02
N ASN A 383 2.06 25.18 -13.11
CA ASN A 383 2.61 26.47 -13.52
C ASN A 383 1.98 26.99 -14.83
N GLY A 384 0.84 26.43 -15.25
CA GLY A 384 0.17 26.78 -16.49
C GLY A 384 0.79 26.13 -17.75
N GLN A 385 1.66 25.12 -17.59
CA GLN A 385 2.24 24.35 -18.70
C GLN A 385 1.66 22.95 -18.70
N ALA A 386 1.02 22.54 -19.80
CA ALA A 386 0.40 21.23 -19.90
C ALA A 386 1.38 20.08 -19.66
N ILE A 387 1.00 19.10 -18.86
CA ILE A 387 1.79 17.87 -18.68
C ILE A 387 1.61 17.01 -19.94
N ARG A 388 2.70 16.69 -20.63
CA ARG A 388 2.71 15.80 -21.80
C ARG A 388 3.10 14.38 -21.47
N ALA A 389 3.94 14.20 -20.47
CA ALA A 389 4.30 12.89 -19.96
C ALA A 389 4.52 12.96 -18.46
N LEU A 390 4.21 11.87 -17.76
CA LEU A 390 4.46 11.75 -16.34
C LEU A 390 4.81 10.31 -15.98
N ALA A 391 5.58 10.15 -14.92
CA ALA A 391 5.92 8.84 -14.37
C ALA A 391 5.99 8.90 -12.85
N PHE A 392 5.39 7.91 -12.20
CA PHE A 392 5.62 7.63 -10.80
C PHE A 392 6.95 6.88 -10.65
N SER A 393 7.71 7.14 -9.60
CA SER A 393 8.95 6.37 -9.35
C SER A 393 8.63 4.90 -9.07
N PRO A 394 9.53 3.97 -9.38
CA PRO A 394 9.32 2.55 -9.09
C PRO A 394 9.03 2.25 -7.61
N LYS A 395 9.52 3.08 -6.68
CA LYS A 395 9.26 2.98 -5.23
C LYS A 395 8.04 3.76 -4.75
N ALA A 396 7.38 4.49 -5.63
CA ALA A 396 6.25 5.36 -5.31
C ALA A 396 6.58 6.49 -4.29
N ASP A 397 7.83 6.91 -4.26
CA ASP A 397 8.39 7.95 -3.39
C ASP A 397 8.84 9.21 -4.17
N GLY A 398 8.57 9.27 -5.46
CA GLY A 398 8.84 10.40 -6.31
C GLY A 398 8.08 10.37 -7.63
N ALA A 399 8.13 11.45 -8.37
CA ALA A 399 7.52 11.58 -9.69
C ALA A 399 8.37 12.42 -10.62
N VAL A 400 8.23 12.17 -11.92
CA VAL A 400 8.77 13.01 -12.99
C VAL A 400 7.61 13.45 -13.88
N ALA A 401 7.53 14.74 -14.16
CA ALA A 401 6.59 15.32 -15.11
C ALA A 401 7.34 16.08 -16.20
N PHE A 402 6.85 15.99 -17.42
CA PHE A 402 7.38 16.67 -18.58
C PHE A 402 6.30 17.55 -19.20
N SER A 403 6.64 18.83 -19.44
CA SER A 403 5.69 19.82 -19.92
C SER A 403 5.73 20.00 -21.45
N ASP A 404 4.71 20.67 -21.98
CA ASP A 404 4.59 21.09 -23.38
C ASP A 404 5.69 22.08 -23.82
N ARG A 405 6.35 22.74 -22.87
CA ARG A 405 7.49 23.65 -23.14
C ARG A 405 8.86 22.98 -23.02
N GLY A 406 8.89 21.66 -22.87
CA GLY A 406 10.15 20.93 -22.77
C GLY A 406 10.79 20.98 -21.39
N GLU A 407 10.03 21.27 -20.34
CA GLU A 407 10.52 21.31 -18.96
C GLU A 407 10.31 19.98 -18.28
N LEU A 408 11.37 19.43 -17.68
CA LEU A 408 11.37 18.27 -16.79
C LEU A 408 11.28 18.75 -15.34
N ARG A 409 10.30 18.27 -14.60
CA ARG A 409 10.11 18.52 -13.16
C ARG A 409 10.16 17.23 -12.40
N THR A 410 10.94 17.19 -11.33
CA THR A 410 11.00 16.08 -10.40
C THR A 410 10.36 16.45 -9.07
N TYR A 411 9.74 15.48 -8.46
CA TYR A 411 9.05 15.63 -7.18
C TYR A 411 9.50 14.53 -6.23
N ALA A 412 9.79 14.89 -4.98
CA ALA A 412 9.91 13.94 -3.88
C ALA A 412 8.55 13.82 -3.19
N ILE A 413 8.08 12.60 -3.00
CA ILE A 413 6.77 12.30 -2.42
C ILE A 413 6.99 11.41 -1.21
N HIS A 414 6.50 11.84 -0.05
CA HIS A 414 6.50 11.04 1.16
C HIS A 414 5.07 10.68 1.54
N ASN A 415 4.74 9.41 1.35
CA ASN A 415 3.41 8.88 1.63
C ASN A 415 3.54 7.41 2.05
N PRO A 416 3.93 7.15 3.31
CA PRO A 416 4.28 5.80 3.76
C PRO A 416 3.07 4.85 3.87
N HIS A 417 1.87 5.38 4.15
CA HIS A 417 0.66 4.60 4.42
C HIS A 417 -0.58 5.14 3.70
N PRO A 418 -0.60 5.13 2.36
CA PRO A 418 -1.71 5.67 1.58
C PRO A 418 -3.02 4.90 1.74
N GLU A 419 -2.93 3.64 2.15
CA GLU A 419 -4.05 2.72 2.38
C GLU A 419 -4.76 2.96 3.71
N THR A 420 -4.11 3.63 4.68
CA THR A 420 -4.60 3.72 6.06
C THR A 420 -5.29 5.04 6.33
N THR A 421 -6.57 5.00 6.63
CA THR A 421 -7.38 6.13 7.09
C THR A 421 -8.35 5.67 8.17
N VAL A 422 -8.90 6.60 8.95
CA VAL A 422 -9.95 6.23 9.92
C VAL A 422 -11.14 5.57 9.22
N ALA A 423 -11.46 6.03 8.01
CA ALA A 423 -12.54 5.45 7.21
C ALA A 423 -12.21 4.01 6.78
N THR A 424 -11.01 3.74 6.25
CA THR A 424 -10.64 2.37 5.83
C THR A 424 -10.50 1.40 7.00
N LEU A 425 -10.21 1.89 8.21
CA LEU A 425 -10.15 1.07 9.42
C LEU A 425 -11.54 0.70 9.96
N LEU A 426 -12.53 1.59 9.89
CA LEU A 426 -13.81 1.42 10.58
C LEU A 426 -15.02 1.28 9.65
N ALA A 427 -14.96 1.82 8.41
CA ALA A 427 -16.04 1.67 7.43
C ALA A 427 -15.79 0.50 6.47
N PRO A 428 -16.82 0.00 5.77
CA PRO A 428 -16.65 -0.99 4.72
C PRO A 428 -15.89 -0.38 3.54
N VAL A 429 -14.92 -1.11 3.00
CA VAL A 429 -14.07 -0.70 1.87
C VAL A 429 -14.37 -1.58 0.66
N TRP A 430 -14.40 -0.98 -0.53
CA TRP A 430 -14.58 -1.75 -1.75
C TRP A 430 -13.21 -2.18 -2.30
N TYR A 431 -12.77 -3.36 -1.91
CA TYR A 431 -11.53 -3.94 -2.39
C TYR A 431 -11.69 -4.57 -3.77
N GLU A 432 -10.60 -4.66 -4.52
CA GLU A 432 -10.60 -5.36 -5.80
C GLU A 432 -11.01 -6.83 -5.65
N GLY A 433 -11.88 -7.28 -6.56
CA GLY A 433 -12.41 -8.64 -6.56
C GLY A 433 -13.58 -8.89 -5.62
N TYR A 434 -14.03 -7.86 -4.91
CA TYR A 434 -15.25 -7.91 -4.09
C TYR A 434 -16.43 -7.30 -4.86
N ASP A 435 -17.61 -7.90 -4.69
CA ASP A 435 -18.81 -7.45 -5.40
C ASP A 435 -19.47 -6.23 -4.74
N ARG A 436 -19.08 -5.91 -3.51
CA ARG A 436 -19.57 -4.79 -2.70
C ARG A 436 -18.54 -4.37 -1.66
N PRO A 437 -18.70 -3.18 -1.04
CA PRO A 437 -17.89 -2.78 0.11
C PRO A 437 -18.07 -3.74 1.29
N GLU A 438 -16.96 -4.19 1.88
CA GLU A 438 -16.97 -5.13 3.01
C GLU A 438 -15.92 -4.75 4.06
N HIS A 439 -16.16 -5.19 5.31
CA HIS A 439 -15.18 -5.12 6.37
C HIS A 439 -14.27 -6.35 6.32
N VAL A 440 -13.02 -6.16 5.92
CA VAL A 440 -12.06 -7.27 5.75
C VAL A 440 -10.79 -6.98 6.51
N TRP A 441 -10.30 -7.99 7.22
CA TRP A 441 -8.95 -8.01 7.79
C TRP A 441 -8.13 -9.09 7.10
N GLN A 442 -7.09 -8.69 6.38
CA GLN A 442 -6.11 -9.58 5.76
C GLN A 442 -4.80 -8.81 5.60
N SER A 443 -3.82 -9.06 6.47
CA SER A 443 -2.58 -8.29 6.53
C SER A 443 -1.50 -8.75 5.54
N SER A 444 -1.58 -9.99 5.05
CA SER A 444 -0.57 -10.56 4.15
C SER A 444 -1.17 -11.60 3.20
N SER A 445 -0.49 -11.84 2.09
CA SER A 445 -0.75 -12.90 1.12
C SER A 445 0.56 -13.33 0.47
N GLY A 446 0.55 -14.43 -0.27
CA GLY A 446 1.67 -14.87 -1.10
C GLY A 446 1.68 -14.34 -2.53
N ALA A 447 0.77 -13.43 -2.89
CA ALA A 447 0.69 -12.84 -4.23
C ALA A 447 1.38 -11.47 -4.26
N ASP A 448 2.13 -11.17 -5.32
CA ASP A 448 2.89 -9.93 -5.47
C ASP A 448 1.98 -8.71 -5.72
N ASP A 449 0.78 -8.91 -6.27
CA ASP A 449 -0.24 -7.90 -6.53
C ASP A 449 -1.20 -7.71 -5.34
N PHE A 450 -0.90 -8.35 -4.20
CA PHE A 450 -1.75 -8.32 -3.03
C PHE A 450 -1.82 -6.93 -2.39
N GLU A 451 -3.03 -6.53 -2.06
CA GLU A 451 -3.31 -5.35 -1.27
C GLU A 451 -3.71 -5.73 0.16
N ALA A 452 -2.97 -5.23 1.14
CA ALA A 452 -3.30 -5.44 2.54
C ALA A 452 -4.63 -4.77 2.92
N LYS A 453 -5.47 -5.48 3.69
CA LYS A 453 -6.81 -5.05 4.10
C LYS A 453 -6.84 -4.90 5.62
N PHE A 454 -7.03 -3.69 6.10
CA PHE A 454 -6.91 -3.33 7.51
C PHE A 454 -8.23 -2.95 8.19
N GLY A 455 -9.36 -3.49 7.74
CA GLY A 455 -10.65 -3.24 8.40
C GLY A 455 -10.67 -3.82 9.81
N LEU A 456 -10.77 -2.98 10.85
CA LEU A 456 -10.72 -3.40 12.26
C LEU A 456 -12.03 -4.01 12.76
N MET A 457 -13.15 -3.77 12.07
CA MET A 457 -14.48 -4.24 12.55
C MET A 457 -14.57 -5.75 12.77
N PRO A 458 -14.03 -6.64 11.90
CA PRO A 458 -14.02 -8.07 12.17
C PRO A 458 -13.25 -8.45 13.44
N LEU A 459 -12.12 -7.77 13.71
CA LEU A 459 -11.32 -8.01 14.92
C LEU A 459 -12.04 -7.52 16.18
N ILE A 460 -12.63 -6.32 16.14
CA ILE A 460 -13.40 -5.74 17.24
C ILE A 460 -14.58 -6.66 17.57
N PHE A 461 -15.37 -7.04 16.56
CA PHE A 461 -16.52 -7.94 16.75
C PHE A 461 -16.10 -9.31 17.27
N GLY A 462 -15.04 -9.91 16.70
CA GLY A 462 -14.50 -11.18 17.17
C GLY A 462 -14.04 -11.14 18.62
N THR A 463 -13.36 -10.07 19.03
CA THR A 463 -12.89 -9.85 20.41
C THR A 463 -14.07 -9.67 21.36
N LEU A 464 -15.06 -8.84 21.01
CA LEU A 464 -16.26 -8.64 21.84
C LEU A 464 -17.07 -9.93 21.99
N LYS A 465 -17.28 -10.66 20.89
CA LYS A 465 -17.96 -11.95 20.88
C LYS A 465 -17.23 -12.98 21.76
N GLY A 466 -15.91 -13.11 21.58
CA GLY A 466 -15.09 -14.03 22.37
C GLY A 466 -15.11 -13.67 23.86
N THR A 467 -14.98 -12.39 24.21
CA THR A 467 -15.06 -11.90 25.59
C THR A 467 -16.42 -12.18 26.21
N PHE A 468 -17.51 -11.93 25.47
CA PHE A 468 -18.85 -12.20 25.95
C PHE A 468 -19.04 -13.69 26.29
N TYR A 469 -18.67 -14.61 25.42
CA TYR A 469 -18.77 -16.05 25.68
C TYR A 469 -17.85 -16.51 26.81
N ALA A 470 -16.63 -15.98 26.88
CA ALA A 470 -15.72 -16.27 27.98
C ALA A 470 -16.29 -15.83 29.33
N MET A 471 -16.88 -14.63 29.40
CA MET A 471 -17.51 -14.13 30.63
C MET A 471 -18.76 -14.91 31.01
N LEU A 472 -19.56 -15.38 30.07
CA LEU A 472 -20.76 -16.18 30.32
C LEU A 472 -20.43 -17.46 31.11
N VAL A 473 -19.25 -18.04 30.90
CA VAL A 473 -18.75 -19.22 31.61
C VAL A 473 -17.93 -18.84 32.84
N ALA A 474 -17.02 -17.88 32.72
CA ALA A 474 -16.10 -17.53 33.78
C ALA A 474 -16.79 -16.91 35.02
N VAL A 475 -17.78 -16.03 34.81
CA VAL A 475 -18.44 -15.32 35.92
C VAL A 475 -19.21 -16.28 36.84
N PRO A 476 -20.06 -17.20 36.34
CA PRO A 476 -20.72 -18.19 37.22
C PRO A 476 -19.74 -19.10 37.95
N LEU A 477 -18.71 -19.59 37.26
CA LEU A 477 -17.68 -20.44 37.87
C LEU A 477 -16.91 -19.70 38.97
N ALA A 478 -16.53 -18.45 38.74
CA ALA A 478 -15.83 -17.62 39.70
C ALA A 478 -16.70 -17.34 40.94
N LEU A 479 -18.02 -17.03 40.76
CA LEU A 479 -18.95 -16.81 41.86
C LEU A 479 -19.14 -18.07 42.68
N LEU A 480 -19.39 -19.21 42.03
CA LEU A 480 -19.56 -20.51 42.73
C LEU A 480 -18.28 -20.90 43.46
N GLY A 481 -17.11 -20.74 42.84
CA GLY A 481 -15.81 -20.97 43.45
C GLY A 481 -15.55 -20.07 44.68
N ALA A 482 -15.91 -18.77 44.57
CA ALA A 482 -15.81 -17.83 45.68
C ALA A 482 -16.73 -18.20 46.86
N ILE A 483 -17.99 -18.55 46.58
CA ILE A 483 -18.95 -18.99 47.61
C ILE A 483 -18.45 -20.27 48.27
N TYR A 484 -18.03 -21.26 47.51
CA TYR A 484 -17.48 -22.50 48.05
C TYR A 484 -16.25 -22.24 48.95
N THR A 485 -15.30 -21.42 48.48
CA THR A 485 -14.10 -21.10 49.24
C THR A 485 -14.40 -20.31 50.52
N ALA A 486 -15.41 -19.42 50.46
CA ALA A 486 -15.80 -18.61 51.62
C ALA A 486 -16.61 -19.38 52.66
N MET A 487 -17.55 -20.23 52.26
CA MET A 487 -18.54 -20.81 53.13
C MET A 487 -18.35 -22.31 53.44
N PHE A 488 -17.87 -23.09 52.47
CA PHE A 488 -17.86 -24.55 52.57
C PHE A 488 -16.47 -25.17 52.70
N MET A 489 -15.41 -24.44 52.37
CA MET A 489 -14.06 -24.98 52.36
C MET A 489 -13.47 -25.11 53.76
N ALA A 490 -12.86 -26.26 54.07
CA ALA A 490 -12.18 -26.50 55.32
C ALA A 490 -11.05 -25.49 55.58
N PRO A 491 -10.85 -24.99 56.83
CA PRO A 491 -9.90 -23.91 57.14
C PRO A 491 -8.46 -24.15 56.66
N HIS A 492 -7.99 -25.38 56.79
CA HIS A 492 -6.62 -25.75 56.39
C HIS A 492 -6.40 -25.73 54.87
N LEU A 493 -7.40 -26.09 54.10
CA LEU A 493 -7.38 -25.97 52.64
C LEU A 493 -7.49 -24.51 52.19
N ARG A 494 -8.39 -23.74 52.81
CA ARG A 494 -8.55 -22.30 52.55
C ARG A 494 -7.25 -21.54 52.76
N ALA A 495 -6.48 -21.87 53.82
CA ALA A 495 -5.18 -21.26 54.10
C ALA A 495 -4.14 -21.49 53.00
N LYS A 496 -4.27 -22.54 52.18
CA LYS A 496 -3.38 -22.83 51.03
C LYS A 496 -3.93 -22.27 49.74
N ILE A 497 -5.23 -22.43 49.47
CA ILE A 497 -5.86 -22.07 48.20
C ILE A 497 -5.95 -20.56 48.04
N LYS A 498 -6.26 -19.80 49.11
CA LYS A 498 -6.39 -18.35 49.03
C LYS A 498 -5.10 -17.67 48.58
N PRO A 499 -3.91 -17.94 49.15
CA PRO A 499 -2.65 -17.39 48.62
C PRO A 499 -2.35 -17.82 47.20
N THR A 500 -2.70 -19.04 46.80
CA THR A 500 -2.51 -19.53 45.44
C THR A 500 -3.33 -18.71 44.44
N ILE A 501 -4.58 -18.42 44.73
CA ILE A 501 -5.45 -17.55 43.90
C ILE A 501 -4.90 -16.14 43.86
N GLU A 502 -4.42 -15.58 44.99
CA GLU A 502 -3.80 -14.26 45.06
C GLU A 502 -2.54 -14.16 44.22
N ILE A 503 -1.68 -15.21 44.18
CA ILE A 503 -0.51 -15.28 43.31
C ILE A 503 -0.93 -15.38 41.84
N MET A 504 -1.94 -16.19 41.49
CA MET A 504 -2.46 -16.28 40.13
C MET A 504 -3.05 -14.95 39.66
N ALA A 505 -3.74 -14.21 40.54
CA ALA A 505 -4.26 -12.88 40.22
C ALA A 505 -3.17 -11.80 40.01
N ALA A 506 -1.97 -12.03 40.58
CA ALA A 506 -0.82 -11.15 40.39
C ALA A 506 -0.09 -11.39 39.04
N LEU A 507 -0.37 -12.50 38.33
CA LEU A 507 0.22 -12.76 37.02
C LEU A 507 -0.37 -11.80 35.98
N PRO A 508 0.46 -11.24 35.09
CA PRO A 508 -0.02 -10.40 33.99
C PRO A 508 -1.02 -11.18 33.10
N THR A 509 -2.22 -10.64 32.94
CA THR A 509 -3.30 -11.29 32.16
C THR A 509 -2.92 -11.56 30.72
N VAL A 510 -2.05 -10.70 30.13
CA VAL A 510 -1.52 -10.87 28.76
C VAL A 510 -0.70 -12.15 28.65
N ILE A 511 0.15 -12.45 29.65
CA ILE A 511 0.97 -13.69 29.68
C ILE A 511 0.05 -14.93 29.79
N LEU A 512 -0.97 -14.87 30.65
CA LEU A 512 -1.95 -15.94 30.76
C LEU A 512 -2.72 -16.15 29.46
N GLY A 513 -3.15 -15.08 28.79
CA GLY A 513 -3.80 -15.14 27.49
C GLY A 513 -2.93 -15.75 26.41
N PHE A 514 -1.65 -15.36 26.37
CA PHE A 514 -0.66 -15.90 25.44
C PHE A 514 -0.41 -17.42 25.68
N LEU A 515 -0.23 -17.81 26.94
CA LEU A 515 -0.08 -19.21 27.31
C LEU A 515 -1.33 -20.03 26.95
N ALA A 516 -2.51 -19.48 27.21
CA ALA A 516 -3.77 -20.11 26.86
C ALA A 516 -3.91 -20.30 25.33
N GLY A 517 -3.57 -19.28 24.53
CA GLY A 517 -3.65 -19.33 23.08
C GLY A 517 -2.63 -20.26 22.43
N LEU A 518 -1.40 -20.28 22.90
CA LEU A 518 -0.33 -21.08 22.29
C LEU A 518 -0.28 -22.54 22.78
N TRP A 519 -0.68 -22.81 24.01
CA TRP A 519 -0.54 -24.13 24.60
C TRP A 519 -1.88 -24.79 24.90
N ILE A 520 -2.75 -24.09 25.61
CA ILE A 520 -4.00 -24.68 26.10
C ILE A 520 -5.00 -24.86 24.95
N ALA A 521 -5.15 -23.86 24.07
CA ALA A 521 -6.11 -23.95 22.95
C ALA A 521 -5.78 -25.10 21.99
N PRO A 522 -4.54 -25.28 21.47
CA PRO A 522 -4.19 -26.43 20.62
C PRO A 522 -4.32 -27.78 21.31
N MET A 523 -4.09 -27.83 22.65
CA MET A 523 -4.27 -29.05 23.41
C MET A 523 -5.76 -29.42 23.54
N LEU A 524 -6.62 -28.44 23.80
CA LEU A 524 -8.06 -28.63 23.85
C LEU A 524 -8.65 -29.03 22.51
N GLU A 525 -8.20 -28.40 21.42
CA GLU A 525 -8.59 -28.72 20.04
C GLU A 525 -8.31 -30.19 19.69
N ARG A 526 -7.17 -30.74 20.14
CA ARG A 526 -6.84 -32.16 19.95
C ARG A 526 -7.72 -33.11 20.75
N ILE A 527 -8.16 -32.69 21.95
CA ILE A 527 -8.97 -33.52 22.84
C ILE A 527 -10.46 -33.43 22.48
N PHE A 528 -10.92 -32.26 22.04
CA PHE A 528 -12.30 -31.96 21.70
C PHE A 528 -12.46 -31.35 20.31
N PRO A 529 -12.16 -32.10 19.23
CA PRO A 529 -12.21 -31.56 17.87
C PRO A 529 -13.61 -31.08 17.44
N ALA A 530 -14.67 -31.48 18.15
CA ALA A 530 -16.05 -31.04 17.90
C ALA A 530 -16.43 -29.72 18.61
N MET A 531 -15.54 -29.11 19.39
CA MET A 531 -15.79 -27.86 20.14
C MET A 531 -15.24 -26.61 19.42
N VAL A 532 -14.59 -26.78 18.29
CA VAL A 532 -14.00 -25.68 17.47
C VAL A 532 -14.79 -25.54 16.13
#